data_96ad12bb509f04fb75851b28f2736f7b
#
_entry.id   96ad12bb509f04fb75851b28f2736f7b
#
_cell.length_a   1.000
_cell.length_b   1.000
_cell.length_c   1.000
_cell.angle_alpha   90.00
_cell.angle_beta   90.00
_cell.angle_gamma   90.00
#
_symmetry.space_group_name_H-M   'P 1'
#
loop_
_entity.id
_entity.type
_entity.pdbx_description
1 polymer ?
#
loop_
_entity_poly.entity_id
_entity_poly.type
_entity_poly.pdbx_seq_one_letter_code
_entity_poly.pdbx_strand_id
1 'polypeptide(L)'
;GMTYYNLAHAFKNRIAEPLYVEIDYDEAALHRDIEMTTHEGQECDIVVEGALKVQVGEHTEILHAGDTMYYDSGIPHGMIAVEGKRCIFYAIVLNPSGEPVPEFSIPGAEPTALPKRIGKPSKERVYRRFIETAEDENGTPTQITFKNTDKFNFAFDLIDALGTEKPDRRAMVYVGNNMSIEKTFTFADLMHGS
;
A
#
# COMPACT_ATOMS: atom_id res chain seq x y z
N GLY A 1 -12.88 14.08 2.22
CA GLY A 1 -11.71 14.67 1.58
C GLY A 1 -10.53 13.71 1.60
N MET A 2 -9.48 14.05 0.85
CA MET A 2 -8.23 13.30 0.80
C MET A 2 -7.12 14.15 1.41
N THR A 3 -6.35 13.57 2.34
CA THR A 3 -5.26 14.26 3.03
C THR A 3 -3.98 13.47 2.85
N TYR A 4 -2.89 14.15 2.49
CA TYR A 4 -1.59 13.56 2.20
C TYR A 4 -0.55 14.01 3.22
N TYR A 5 0.30 13.09 3.65
CA TYR A 5 1.44 13.37 4.51
C TYR A 5 2.72 12.83 3.86
N ASN A 6 3.63 13.71 3.52
CA ASN A 6 4.91 13.32 2.90
C ASN A 6 5.85 12.73 3.95
N LEU A 7 6.18 11.46 3.82
CA LEU A 7 7.02 10.72 4.77
C LEU A 7 8.52 10.99 4.61
N ALA A 8 8.92 11.52 3.46
CA ALA A 8 10.32 11.76 3.12
C ALA A 8 10.64 13.24 2.87
N HIS A 9 9.83 14.18 3.38
CA HIS A 9 9.97 15.61 3.11
C HIS A 9 11.37 16.15 3.46
N ALA A 10 12.01 15.61 4.51
CA ALA A 10 13.35 16.01 4.94
C ALA A 10 14.49 15.28 4.20
N PHE A 11 14.18 14.27 3.38
CA PHE A 11 15.18 13.47 2.68
C PHE A 11 15.54 14.11 1.34
N LYS A 12 16.81 14.48 1.19
CA LYS A 12 17.33 15.07 -0.05
C LYS A 12 17.65 14.00 -1.09
N ASN A 13 17.49 14.35 -2.37
CA ASN A 13 17.81 13.47 -3.51
C ASN A 13 17.02 12.15 -3.49
N ARG A 14 15.77 12.17 -3.06
CA ARG A 14 14.90 11.01 -3.11
C ARG A 14 14.47 10.72 -4.56
N ILE A 15 14.43 9.45 -4.91
CA ILE A 15 13.94 8.94 -6.21
C ILE A 15 12.50 8.42 -6.11
N ALA A 16 11.97 8.37 -4.90
CA ALA A 16 10.59 7.97 -4.61
C ALA A 16 9.97 8.93 -3.60
N GLU A 17 8.68 9.14 -3.71
CA GLU A 17 7.91 9.94 -2.76
C GLU A 17 6.91 9.04 -2.02
N PRO A 18 7.25 8.59 -0.82
CA PRO A 18 6.32 7.85 0.01
C PRO A 18 5.36 8.81 0.71
N LEU A 19 4.08 8.57 0.53
CA LEU A 19 2.99 9.33 1.12
C LEU A 19 2.17 8.43 2.05
N TYR A 20 1.75 8.97 3.18
CA TYR A 20 0.66 8.42 3.98
C TYR A 20 -0.61 9.18 3.60
N VAL A 21 -1.64 8.46 3.20
CA VAL A 21 -2.86 9.05 2.66
C VAL A 21 -4.06 8.61 3.47
N GLU A 22 -4.90 9.58 3.82
CA GLU A 22 -6.19 9.35 4.45
C GLU A 22 -7.29 9.84 3.51
N ILE A 23 -8.28 8.99 3.23
CA ILE A 23 -9.48 9.36 2.49
C ILE A 23 -10.69 9.17 3.40
N ASP A 24 -11.42 10.26 3.62
CA ASP A 24 -12.71 10.19 4.32
C ASP A 24 -13.75 9.51 3.43
N TYR A 25 -14.59 8.68 4.05
CA TYR A 25 -15.74 8.13 3.36
C TYR A 25 -16.74 9.24 3.04
N ASP A 26 -17.15 9.29 1.77
CA ASP A 26 -18.19 10.18 1.28
C ASP A 26 -19.20 9.37 0.47
N GLU A 27 -20.41 9.18 1.00
CA GLU A 27 -21.46 8.43 0.32
C GLU A 27 -21.80 9.05 -1.05
N ALA A 28 -21.73 10.38 -1.19
CA ALA A 28 -21.99 11.05 -2.44
C ALA A 28 -20.94 10.70 -3.52
N ALA A 29 -19.72 10.36 -3.13
CA ALA A 29 -18.68 9.94 -4.07
C ALA A 29 -19.00 8.60 -4.75
N LEU A 30 -19.81 7.73 -4.14
CA LEU A 30 -20.23 6.46 -4.74
C LEU A 30 -21.15 6.64 -5.95
N HIS A 31 -21.80 7.79 -6.07
CA HIS A 31 -22.82 8.09 -7.08
C HIS A 31 -22.35 9.06 -8.17
N ARG A 32 -21.05 9.32 -8.21
CA ARG A 32 -20.40 10.16 -9.23
C ARG A 32 -19.17 9.49 -9.78
N ASP A 33 -18.71 9.92 -10.93
CA ASP A 33 -17.45 9.46 -11.50
C ASP A 33 -16.29 9.80 -10.55
N ILE A 34 -15.32 8.88 -10.46
CA ILE A 34 -14.09 9.10 -9.70
C ILE A 34 -13.29 10.20 -10.42
N GLU A 35 -12.87 11.20 -9.68
CA GLU A 35 -12.00 12.25 -10.21
C GLU A 35 -10.63 11.63 -10.57
N MET A 36 -10.26 11.72 -11.85
CA MET A 36 -9.07 11.10 -12.40
C MET A 36 -7.93 12.11 -12.49
N THR A 37 -6.74 11.68 -12.17
CA THR A 37 -5.49 12.43 -12.29
C THR A 37 -4.44 11.63 -13.05
N THR A 38 -3.37 12.29 -13.49
CA THR A 38 -2.18 11.64 -14.08
C THR A 38 -0.93 12.34 -13.58
N HIS A 39 0.14 11.59 -13.43
CA HIS A 39 1.48 12.14 -13.21
C HIS A 39 2.53 11.20 -13.80
N GLU A 40 3.74 11.69 -13.99
CA GLU A 40 4.84 10.85 -14.50
C GLU A 40 5.24 9.82 -13.45
N GLY A 41 5.70 8.66 -13.94
CA GLY A 41 6.25 7.60 -13.13
C GLY A 41 5.31 6.44 -12.91
N GLN A 42 5.54 5.77 -11.81
CA GLN A 42 4.78 4.60 -11.38
C GLN A 42 4.38 4.80 -9.92
N GLU A 43 3.30 4.14 -9.52
CA GLU A 43 2.79 4.25 -8.17
C GLU A 43 2.50 2.87 -7.59
N CYS A 44 2.80 2.74 -6.30
CA CYS A 44 2.50 1.55 -5.51
C CYS A 44 1.64 1.95 -4.32
N ASP A 45 0.40 1.50 -4.29
CA ASP A 45 -0.54 1.72 -3.19
C ASP A 45 -0.62 0.50 -2.29
N ILE A 46 -0.54 0.71 -0.98
CA ILE A 46 -0.60 -0.35 0.03
C ILE A 46 -1.67 0.04 1.04
N VAL A 47 -2.80 -0.67 1.03
CA VAL A 47 -3.91 -0.37 1.95
C VAL A 47 -3.61 -0.85 3.36
N VAL A 48 -3.77 0.05 4.34
CA VAL A 48 -3.50 -0.20 5.75
C VAL A 48 -4.78 -0.37 6.56
N GLU A 49 -5.80 0.44 6.27
CA GLU A 49 -7.08 0.43 6.99
C GLU A 49 -8.22 0.76 6.03
N GLY A 50 -9.36 0.09 6.19
CA GLY A 50 -10.56 0.33 5.38
C GLY A 50 -10.53 -0.36 4.03
N ALA A 51 -11.28 0.18 3.09
CA ALA A 51 -11.37 -0.30 1.72
C ALA A 51 -11.26 0.86 0.73
N LEU A 52 -10.44 0.66 -0.31
CA LEU A 52 -10.11 1.63 -1.34
C LEU A 52 -10.64 1.13 -2.68
N LYS A 53 -11.56 1.88 -3.30
CA LYS A 53 -11.93 1.66 -4.69
C LYS A 53 -10.98 2.47 -5.55
N VAL A 54 -10.14 1.79 -6.33
CA VAL A 54 -9.17 2.39 -7.26
C VAL A 54 -9.65 2.18 -8.68
N GLN A 55 -9.55 3.20 -9.49
CA GLN A 55 -9.75 3.13 -10.95
C GLN A 55 -8.47 3.56 -11.64
N VAL A 56 -7.96 2.73 -12.57
CA VAL A 56 -6.81 3.01 -13.43
C VAL A 56 -7.23 2.75 -14.87
N GLY A 57 -7.35 3.82 -15.65
CA GLY A 57 -7.99 3.76 -16.97
C GLY A 57 -9.43 3.28 -16.86
N GLU A 58 -9.74 2.17 -17.54
CA GLU A 58 -11.07 1.54 -17.49
C GLU A 58 -11.17 0.43 -16.41
N HIS A 59 -10.04 0.04 -15.82
CA HIS A 59 -10.00 -0.99 -14.80
C HIS A 59 -10.37 -0.42 -13.43
N THR A 60 -11.23 -1.14 -12.70
CA THR A 60 -11.63 -0.77 -11.33
C THR A 60 -11.48 -1.96 -10.40
N GLU A 61 -10.88 -1.73 -9.23
CA GLU A 61 -10.67 -2.76 -8.20
C GLU A 61 -11.02 -2.19 -6.82
N ILE A 62 -11.43 -3.06 -5.89
CA ILE A 62 -11.58 -2.72 -4.48
C ILE A 62 -10.48 -3.42 -3.69
N LEU A 63 -9.64 -2.62 -3.06
CA LEU A 63 -8.53 -3.08 -2.23
C LEU A 63 -8.91 -2.98 -0.76
N HIS A 64 -8.58 -4.00 0.01
CA HIS A 64 -8.78 -4.04 1.45
C HIS A 64 -7.44 -3.97 2.19
N ALA A 65 -7.48 -3.74 3.49
CA ALA A 65 -6.27 -3.69 4.32
C ALA A 65 -5.37 -4.92 4.12
N GLY A 66 -4.14 -4.68 3.68
CA GLY A 66 -3.13 -5.67 3.32
C GLY A 66 -3.04 -5.95 1.81
N ASP A 67 -3.94 -5.40 1.00
CA ASP A 67 -3.84 -5.47 -0.45
C ASP A 67 -2.92 -4.37 -0.98
N THR A 68 -2.33 -4.62 -2.15
CA THR A 68 -1.40 -3.71 -2.82
C THR A 68 -1.74 -3.64 -4.30
N MET A 69 -1.64 -2.44 -4.87
CA MET A 69 -1.76 -2.20 -6.30
C MET A 69 -0.52 -1.46 -6.80
N TYR A 70 -0.04 -1.83 -7.99
CA TYR A 70 1.09 -1.18 -8.66
C TYR A 70 0.70 -0.87 -10.09
N TYR A 71 0.91 0.37 -10.54
CA TYR A 71 0.48 0.81 -11.86
C TYR A 71 1.37 1.93 -12.43
N ASP A 72 1.23 2.18 -13.74
CA ASP A 72 1.81 3.32 -14.44
C ASP A 72 0.92 4.55 -14.18
N SER A 73 1.47 5.55 -13.49
CA SER A 73 0.75 6.78 -13.12
C SER A 73 0.49 7.72 -14.30
N GLY A 74 1.09 7.47 -15.47
CA GLY A 74 0.75 8.14 -16.73
C GLY A 74 -0.64 7.75 -17.24
N ILE A 75 -1.20 6.61 -16.78
CA ILE A 75 -2.57 6.23 -17.04
C ILE A 75 -3.50 7.02 -16.09
N PRO A 76 -4.60 7.60 -16.59
CA PRO A 76 -5.57 8.28 -15.73
C PRO A 76 -6.01 7.36 -14.59
N HIS A 77 -5.88 7.83 -13.36
CA HIS A 77 -6.22 7.06 -12.17
C HIS A 77 -6.88 7.94 -11.11
N GLY A 78 -7.64 7.30 -10.23
CA GLY A 78 -8.31 7.96 -9.12
C GLY A 78 -8.85 6.94 -8.13
N MET A 79 -9.20 7.40 -6.94
CA MET A 79 -9.61 6.52 -5.86
C MET A 79 -10.55 7.18 -4.87
N ILE A 80 -11.39 6.37 -4.24
CA ILE A 80 -12.32 6.77 -3.19
C ILE A 80 -12.36 5.73 -2.07
N ALA A 81 -12.63 6.17 -0.85
CA ALA A 81 -12.93 5.27 0.26
C ALA A 81 -14.34 4.66 0.07
N VAL A 82 -14.48 3.37 0.36
CA VAL A 82 -15.75 2.63 0.24
C VAL A 82 -16.09 1.89 1.53
N GLU A 83 -17.20 1.15 1.54
CA GLU A 83 -17.68 0.34 2.69
C GLU A 83 -17.98 1.15 3.96
N GLY A 84 -18.38 2.43 3.81
CA GLY A 84 -18.88 3.24 4.93
C GLY A 84 -17.81 3.66 5.95
N LYS A 85 -16.52 3.56 5.60
CA LYS A 85 -15.40 3.90 6.48
C LYS A 85 -14.32 4.67 5.73
N ARG A 86 -13.55 5.49 6.46
CA ARG A 86 -12.31 6.07 5.93
C ARG A 86 -11.36 4.97 5.47
N CYS A 87 -10.55 5.27 4.48
CA CYS A 87 -9.45 4.43 4.05
C CYS A 87 -8.11 5.10 4.35
N ILE A 88 -7.14 4.29 4.78
CA ILE A 88 -5.75 4.70 4.98
C ILE A 88 -4.87 3.80 4.14
N PHE A 89 -3.96 4.40 3.37
CA PHE A 89 -3.00 3.66 2.57
C PHE A 89 -1.68 4.42 2.43
N TYR A 90 -0.63 3.72 2.05
CA TYR A 90 0.60 4.32 1.58
C TYR A 90 0.57 4.39 0.06
N ALA A 91 0.85 5.57 -0.50
CA ALA A 91 1.16 5.74 -1.91
C ALA A 91 2.68 5.99 -2.05
N ILE A 92 3.33 5.17 -2.86
CA ILE A 92 4.76 5.31 -3.14
C ILE A 92 4.89 5.67 -4.61
N VAL A 93 5.11 6.95 -4.88
CA VAL A 93 5.32 7.47 -6.23
C VAL A 93 6.79 7.30 -6.61
N LEU A 94 7.05 6.62 -7.70
CA LEU A 94 8.38 6.29 -8.21
C LEU A 94 8.68 7.11 -9.47
N ASN A 95 9.82 7.79 -9.49
CA ASN A 95 10.27 8.46 -10.70
C ASN A 95 10.98 7.45 -11.64
N PRO A 96 10.51 7.27 -12.89
CA PRO A 96 11.06 6.29 -13.81
C PRO A 96 12.47 6.64 -14.30
N SER A 97 12.86 7.91 -14.27
CA SER A 97 14.20 8.33 -14.69
C SER A 97 15.29 7.95 -13.67
N GLY A 98 14.90 7.59 -12.43
CA GLY A 98 15.84 7.43 -11.33
C GLY A 98 16.53 8.74 -10.91
N GLU A 99 16.16 9.86 -11.54
CA GLU A 99 16.66 11.18 -11.18
C GLU A 99 15.97 11.65 -9.90
N PRO A 100 16.66 12.43 -9.06
CA PRO A 100 16.05 13.02 -7.89
C PRO A 100 14.82 13.85 -8.29
N VAL A 101 13.70 13.58 -7.67
CA VAL A 101 12.48 14.36 -7.87
C VAL A 101 12.73 15.77 -7.32
N PRO A 102 12.67 16.83 -8.14
CA PRO A 102 12.58 18.18 -7.60
C PRO A 102 11.36 18.22 -6.68
N GLU A 103 11.37 19.06 -5.66
CA GLU A 103 10.30 19.12 -4.65
C GLU A 103 8.92 18.85 -5.26
N PHE A 104 8.52 17.60 -5.21
CA PHE A 104 7.21 17.19 -5.67
C PHE A 104 6.24 17.58 -4.55
N SER A 105 5.45 18.57 -4.79
CA SER A 105 4.34 18.88 -3.91
C SER A 105 3.06 18.46 -4.61
N ILE A 106 2.44 17.40 -4.13
CA ILE A 106 1.01 17.22 -4.37
C ILE A 106 0.34 18.45 -3.78
N PRO A 107 -0.44 19.23 -4.55
CA PRO A 107 -1.14 20.38 -4.01
C PRO A 107 -1.97 19.97 -2.79
N GLY A 108 -1.65 20.53 -1.62
CA GLY A 108 -2.31 20.20 -0.35
C GLY A 108 -1.57 19.20 0.55
N ALA A 109 -0.45 18.60 0.12
CA ALA A 109 0.38 17.79 1.00
C ALA A 109 1.20 18.69 1.92
N GLU A 110 0.69 18.98 3.08
CA GLU A 110 1.42 19.71 4.12
C GLU A 110 2.39 18.77 4.85
N PRO A 111 3.60 19.24 5.24
CA PRO A 111 4.51 18.47 6.05
C PRO A 111 3.96 18.41 7.49
N THR A 112 3.01 17.55 7.71
CA THR A 112 2.35 17.41 9.01
C THR A 112 2.95 16.23 9.76
N ALA A 113 3.08 16.35 11.07
CA ALA A 113 3.48 15.22 11.91
C ALA A 113 2.48 14.08 11.74
N LEU A 114 2.99 12.88 11.42
CA LEU A 114 2.17 11.68 11.31
C LEU A 114 1.28 11.51 12.55
N PRO A 115 0.03 11.08 12.39
CA PRO A 115 -0.78 10.68 13.52
C PRO A 115 -0.04 9.61 14.31
N LYS A 116 -0.06 9.72 15.64
CA LYS A 116 0.72 8.87 16.57
C LYS A 116 0.49 7.36 16.45
N ARG A 117 -0.49 6.92 15.65
CA ARG A 117 -0.75 5.50 15.34
C ARG A 117 -1.30 5.35 13.93
N ILE A 118 -0.55 4.71 13.10
CA ILE A 118 -0.98 4.21 11.79
C ILE A 118 -1.71 2.90 12.03
N GLY A 119 -3.06 2.95 11.97
CA GLY A 119 -3.95 1.80 12.06
C GLY A 119 -4.01 1.11 13.44
N LYS A 120 -5.14 0.48 13.75
CA LYS A 120 -5.21 -0.50 14.83
C LYS A 120 -4.50 -1.77 14.35
N PRO A 121 -3.55 -2.32 15.14
CA PRO A 121 -2.93 -3.57 14.76
C PRO A 121 -4.00 -4.64 14.56
N SER A 122 -4.01 -5.29 13.38
CA SER A 122 -4.77 -6.52 13.22
C SER A 122 -4.35 -7.50 14.33
N LYS A 123 -5.28 -8.32 14.82
CA LYS A 123 -4.99 -9.27 15.91
C LYS A 123 -3.82 -10.21 15.60
N GLU A 124 -3.47 -10.36 14.32
CA GLU A 124 -2.43 -11.26 13.85
C GLU A 124 -1.46 -10.51 12.92
N ARG A 125 -0.41 -9.98 13.50
CA ARG A 125 0.69 -9.40 12.74
C ARG A 125 1.65 -10.53 12.36
N VAL A 126 1.68 -10.91 11.09
CA VAL A 126 2.53 -12.00 10.57
C VAL A 126 4.00 -11.81 10.94
N TYR A 127 4.50 -10.58 10.94
CA TYR A 127 5.90 -10.27 11.29
C TYR A 127 6.28 -10.71 12.72
N ARG A 128 5.34 -10.75 13.68
CA ARG A 128 5.59 -11.19 15.06
C ARG A 128 6.03 -12.67 15.16
N ARG A 129 5.81 -13.43 14.11
CA ARG A 129 6.36 -14.80 14.00
C ARG A 129 7.88 -14.78 13.90
N PHE A 130 8.43 -13.71 13.29
CA PHE A 130 9.85 -13.62 12.88
C PHE A 130 10.65 -12.60 13.67
N ILE A 131 9.99 -11.62 14.27
CA ILE A 131 10.64 -10.58 15.05
C ILE A 131 9.96 -10.36 16.40
N GLU A 132 10.75 -9.89 17.35
CA GLU A 132 10.30 -9.29 18.60
C GLU A 132 10.65 -7.81 18.59
N THR A 133 9.71 -6.98 19.04
CA THR A 133 9.90 -5.54 19.16
C THR A 133 9.76 -5.11 20.60
N ALA A 134 10.70 -4.33 21.12
CA ALA A 134 10.48 -3.52 22.29
C ALA A 134 9.98 -2.15 21.84
N GLU A 135 8.95 -1.64 22.48
CA GLU A 135 8.31 -0.37 22.15
C GLU A 135 8.38 0.58 23.36
N ASP A 136 8.50 1.88 23.11
CA ASP A 136 8.35 2.91 24.13
C ASP A 136 6.87 3.10 24.52
N GLU A 137 6.63 4.00 25.48
CA GLU A 137 5.27 4.35 25.95
C GLU A 137 4.36 4.94 24.86
N ASN A 138 4.92 5.37 23.71
CA ASN A 138 4.20 5.88 22.55
C ASN A 138 3.94 4.80 21.49
N GLY A 139 4.46 3.57 21.71
CA GLY A 139 4.37 2.46 20.75
C GLY A 139 5.40 2.55 19.62
N THR A 140 6.47 3.34 19.80
CA THR A 140 7.58 3.42 18.85
C THR A 140 8.56 2.28 19.12
N PRO A 141 8.94 1.48 18.10
CA PRO A 141 9.93 0.43 18.27
C PRO A 141 11.28 1.02 18.70
N THR A 142 11.78 0.58 19.85
CA THR A 142 13.10 0.96 20.38
C THR A 142 14.14 -0.10 20.10
N GLN A 143 13.71 -1.34 19.93
CA GLN A 143 14.56 -2.47 19.58
C GLN A 143 13.80 -3.48 18.73
N ILE A 144 14.47 -4.04 17.72
CA ILE A 144 13.96 -5.12 16.87
C ILE A 144 14.94 -6.28 16.97
N THR A 145 14.43 -7.45 17.37
CA THR A 145 15.21 -8.69 17.43
C THR A 145 14.61 -9.70 16.47
N PHE A 146 15.44 -10.22 15.56
CA PHE A 146 15.02 -11.25 14.61
C PHE A 146 15.12 -12.63 15.26
N LYS A 147 14.08 -13.46 15.03
CA LYS A 147 14.05 -14.86 15.50
C LYS A 147 14.57 -15.76 14.39
N ASN A 148 15.37 -16.76 14.77
CA ASN A 148 15.83 -17.83 13.86
C ASN A 148 16.49 -17.33 12.57
N THR A 149 17.32 -16.30 12.64
CA THR A 149 17.99 -15.69 11.47
C THR A 149 18.72 -16.70 10.60
N ASP A 150 19.31 -17.73 11.22
CA ASP A 150 20.11 -18.75 10.54
C ASP A 150 19.25 -19.76 9.74
N LYS A 151 17.96 -19.79 9.99
CA LYS A 151 17.02 -20.78 9.42
C LYS A 151 15.84 -20.15 8.70
N PHE A 152 15.67 -18.82 8.81
CA PHE A 152 14.55 -18.13 8.17
C PHE A 152 14.66 -18.20 6.65
N ASN A 153 13.62 -18.70 6.02
CA ASN A 153 13.45 -18.69 4.58
C ASN A 153 12.10 -18.08 4.23
N PHE A 154 12.11 -16.94 3.52
CA PHE A 154 10.92 -16.20 3.16
C PHE A 154 9.88 -17.05 2.44
N ALA A 155 10.31 -17.88 1.50
CA ALA A 155 9.39 -18.74 0.74
C ALA A 155 8.70 -19.75 1.66
N PHE A 156 9.44 -20.52 2.45
CA PHE A 156 8.88 -21.56 3.30
C PHE A 156 8.15 -21.01 4.53
N ASP A 157 8.78 -20.05 5.23
CA ASP A 157 8.25 -19.59 6.51
C ASP A 157 7.10 -18.59 6.38
N LEU A 158 6.99 -17.89 5.24
CA LEU A 158 5.95 -16.91 4.99
C LEU A 158 4.98 -17.36 3.88
N ILE A 159 5.46 -17.59 2.67
CA ILE A 159 4.60 -17.87 1.51
C ILE A 159 3.90 -19.21 1.67
N ASP A 160 4.65 -20.28 1.93
CA ASP A 160 4.07 -21.63 2.08
C ASP A 160 3.19 -21.73 3.32
N ALA A 161 3.59 -21.06 4.42
CA ALA A 161 2.76 -21.00 5.61
C ALA A 161 1.41 -20.30 5.33
N LEU A 162 1.41 -19.16 4.62
CA LEU A 162 0.18 -18.47 4.23
C LEU A 162 -0.61 -19.25 3.17
N GLY A 163 0.06 -19.92 2.24
CA GLY A 163 -0.56 -20.82 1.27
C GLY A 163 -1.30 -22.00 1.92
N THR A 164 -0.81 -22.47 3.06
CA THR A 164 -1.44 -23.52 3.85
C THR A 164 -2.56 -22.97 4.75
N GLU A 165 -2.33 -21.86 5.44
CA GLU A 165 -3.26 -21.27 6.42
C GLU A 165 -4.44 -20.51 5.77
N LYS A 166 -4.18 -19.84 4.65
CA LYS A 166 -5.11 -18.96 3.95
C LYS A 166 -4.99 -19.13 2.42
N PRO A 167 -5.23 -20.36 1.88
CA PRO A 167 -4.93 -20.72 0.50
C PRO A 167 -5.61 -19.79 -0.51
N ASP A 168 -6.86 -19.47 -0.28
CA ASP A 168 -7.69 -18.69 -1.21
C ASP A 168 -7.51 -17.18 -1.07
N ARG A 169 -6.70 -16.72 -0.11
CA ARG A 169 -6.45 -15.28 0.05
C ARG A 169 -5.64 -14.78 -1.14
N ARG A 170 -6.11 -13.68 -1.75
CA ARG A 170 -5.39 -12.99 -2.81
C ARG A 170 -4.02 -12.53 -2.31
N ALA A 171 -2.97 -12.96 -3.01
CA ALA A 171 -1.59 -12.61 -2.70
C ALA A 171 -1.06 -11.54 -3.66
N MET A 172 -1.45 -11.60 -4.95
CA MET A 172 -0.97 -10.68 -5.96
C MET A 172 -1.98 -10.55 -7.10
N VAL A 173 -2.07 -9.36 -7.68
CA VAL A 173 -2.74 -9.12 -8.96
C VAL A 173 -1.71 -8.57 -9.93
N TYR A 174 -1.61 -9.18 -11.09
CA TYR A 174 -0.82 -8.67 -12.21
C TYR A 174 -1.75 -8.06 -13.24
N VAL A 175 -1.48 -6.81 -13.61
CA VAL A 175 -2.19 -6.10 -14.67
C VAL A 175 -1.19 -5.72 -15.75
N GLY A 176 -1.41 -6.14 -16.98
CA GLY A 176 -0.52 -5.85 -18.11
C GLY A 176 -0.61 -4.38 -18.54
N ASN A 177 0.44 -3.88 -19.19
CA ASN A 177 0.57 -2.47 -19.63
C ASN A 177 -0.59 -1.97 -20.51
N ASN A 178 -1.27 -2.86 -21.19
CA ASN A 178 -2.44 -2.53 -22.03
C ASN A 178 -3.77 -2.77 -21.30
N MET A 179 -3.74 -3.04 -20.01
CA MET A 179 -4.89 -3.34 -19.15
C MET A 179 -5.74 -4.53 -19.65
N SER A 180 -5.29 -5.26 -20.69
CA SER A 180 -6.02 -6.38 -21.29
C SER A 180 -5.69 -7.73 -20.65
N ILE A 181 -4.64 -7.79 -19.84
CA ILE A 181 -4.21 -9.00 -19.14
C ILE A 181 -4.29 -8.73 -17.65
N GLU A 182 -5.16 -9.46 -16.98
CA GLU A 182 -5.25 -9.48 -15.54
C GLU A 182 -5.04 -10.91 -15.06
N LYS A 183 -4.17 -11.10 -14.08
CA LYS A 183 -3.99 -12.38 -13.40
C LYS A 183 -4.00 -12.14 -11.89
N THR A 184 -4.90 -12.82 -11.23
CA THR A 184 -4.94 -12.89 -9.77
C THR A 184 -4.26 -14.17 -9.30
N PHE A 185 -3.38 -14.02 -8.32
CA PHE A 185 -2.69 -15.13 -7.67
C PHE A 185 -3.09 -15.16 -6.20
N THR A 186 -3.43 -16.32 -5.71
CA THR A 186 -3.64 -16.60 -4.29
C THR A 186 -2.33 -17.00 -3.63
N PHE A 187 -2.32 -17.09 -2.29
CA PHE A 187 -1.15 -17.64 -1.60
C PHE A 187 -0.89 -19.10 -1.94
N ALA A 188 -1.96 -19.88 -2.22
CA ALA A 188 -1.79 -21.25 -2.71
C ALA A 188 -1.08 -21.29 -4.07
N ASP A 189 -1.43 -20.37 -4.99
CA ASP A 189 -0.77 -20.32 -6.31
C ASP A 189 0.71 -19.98 -6.17
N LEU A 190 1.07 -19.04 -5.28
CA LEU A 190 2.48 -18.70 -5.03
C LEU A 190 3.25 -19.87 -4.40
N MET A 191 2.63 -20.59 -3.46
CA MET A 191 3.23 -21.79 -2.84
C MET A 191 3.51 -22.89 -3.85
N HIS A 192 2.62 -23.11 -4.84
CA HIS A 192 2.77 -24.15 -5.85
C HIS A 192 3.65 -23.73 -7.03
N GLY A 193 3.93 -22.44 -7.18
CA GLY A 193 4.76 -21.88 -8.24
C GLY A 193 6.20 -21.61 -7.85
N SER A 194 6.55 -21.83 -6.58
CA SER A 194 7.90 -21.63 -6.04
C SER A 194 8.84 -22.80 -6.24
#